data_81111b4b359b2745bf1fc6e13b8c79e9
#
_entry.id   81111b4b359b2745bf1fc6e13b8c79e9
#
_cell.length_a   1.000
_cell.length_b   1.000
_cell.length_c   1.000
_cell.angle_alpha   90.00
_cell.angle_beta   90.00
_cell.angle_gamma   90.00
#
_symmetry.space_group_name_H-M   'P 1'
#
loop_
_entity.id
_entity.type
_entity.pdbx_description
1 polymer ?
#
loop_
_entity_poly.entity_id
_entity_poly.type
_entity_poly.pdbx_seq_one_letter_code
_entity_poly.pdbx_strand_id
1 'polypeptide(L)'
;EQQFFKDRSIYYATYPIREQAIKGEIWNYELKAVYVIGILNFALDDVSSSGFRHEVKLMDTTTHEVFFDKLTFVYLEMPKFHKTEQELDTLFDKWMFVLKNLARLMERPTALQERVFNRLFEAAEIAQFSKENLYAYEESLKVYRDWNNVINTAIQKGIAEGEWMKAKAIAGNLKNAGFSIAEIAKVTGLSEDEINSL
;
A
#
# COMPACT_ATOMS: atom_id res chain seq x y z
N GLU A 1 -3.82 0.75 -3.72
CA GLU A 1 -2.96 1.82 -3.19
C GLU A 1 -3.69 2.57 -2.07
N GLN A 2 -2.96 2.98 -1.03
CA GLN A 2 -3.53 3.90 -0.04
C GLN A 2 -3.48 5.31 -0.59
N GLN A 3 -4.64 5.93 -0.77
CA GLN A 3 -4.74 7.31 -1.21
C GLN A 3 -3.87 8.23 -0.33
N PHE A 4 -3.11 9.12 -0.95
CA PHE A 4 -2.18 10.05 -0.27
C PHE A 4 -1.08 9.38 0.57
N PHE A 5 -0.64 8.18 0.21
CA PHE A 5 0.42 7.51 0.97
C PHE A 5 1.72 8.32 1.02
N LYS A 6 2.14 8.92 -0.10
CA LYS A 6 3.36 9.75 -0.18
C LYS A 6 3.26 10.97 0.74
N ASP A 7 2.13 11.68 0.72
CA ASP A 7 1.87 12.83 1.60
C ASP A 7 1.93 12.44 3.06
N ARG A 8 1.29 11.31 3.42
CA ARG A 8 1.30 10.78 4.79
C ARG A 8 2.69 10.42 5.25
N SER A 9 3.53 9.82 4.40
CA SER A 9 4.90 9.45 4.78
C SER A 9 5.75 10.68 5.07
N ILE A 10 5.61 11.74 4.26
CA ILE A 10 6.25 13.05 4.49
C ILE A 10 5.74 13.67 5.79
N TYR A 11 4.43 13.67 6.00
CA TYR A 11 3.84 14.18 7.24
C TYR A 11 4.40 13.48 8.47
N TYR A 12 4.46 12.14 8.47
CA TYR A 12 5.02 11.40 9.61
C TYR A 12 6.52 11.64 9.82
N ALA A 13 7.29 11.93 8.78
CA ALA A 13 8.69 12.30 8.89
C ALA A 13 8.91 13.58 9.72
N THR A 14 7.91 14.46 9.78
CA THR A 14 8.02 15.72 10.54
C THR A 14 8.07 15.51 12.05
N TYR A 15 7.50 14.41 12.58
CA TYR A 15 7.49 14.15 14.02
C TYR A 15 8.89 13.97 14.60
N PRO A 16 9.72 12.99 14.14
CA PRO A 16 11.05 12.80 14.65
C PRO A 16 12.00 13.97 14.33
N ILE A 17 11.70 14.79 13.32
CA ILE A 17 12.46 16.02 13.06
C ILE A 17 12.15 17.04 14.16
N ARG A 18 10.87 17.25 14.45
CA ARG A 18 10.40 18.21 15.47
C ARG A 18 10.84 17.85 16.88
N GLU A 19 10.86 16.55 17.20
CA GLU A 19 11.26 16.05 18.52
C GLU A 19 12.76 16.26 18.83
N GLN A 20 13.58 16.56 17.83
CA GLN A 20 14.99 16.88 18.04
C GLN A 20 15.20 18.25 18.67
N ALA A 21 14.23 19.15 18.58
CA ALA A 21 14.25 20.45 19.24
C ALA A 21 13.80 20.30 20.71
N ILE A 22 14.76 20.21 21.63
CA ILE A 22 14.46 20.07 23.06
C ILE A 22 14.05 21.44 23.63
N LYS A 23 12.89 21.51 24.24
CA LYS A 23 12.35 22.73 24.83
C LYS A 23 13.24 23.21 25.98
N GLY A 24 13.73 24.46 25.89
CA GLY A 24 14.53 25.11 26.94
C GLY A 24 16.03 24.92 26.78
N GLU A 25 16.51 24.16 25.80
CA GLU A 25 17.92 24.05 25.45
C GLU A 25 18.29 24.95 24.25
N ILE A 26 19.57 25.38 24.19
CA ILE A 26 20.08 26.08 23.02
C ILE A 26 20.32 25.04 21.92
N TRP A 27 19.54 25.13 20.85
CA TRP A 27 19.66 24.26 19.71
C TRP A 27 20.18 25.02 18.49
N ASN A 28 21.23 24.52 17.87
CA ASN A 28 21.89 25.11 16.70
C ASN A 28 21.27 24.70 15.36
N TYR A 29 20.07 24.07 15.36
CA TYR A 29 19.37 23.53 14.18
C TYR A 29 20.09 22.36 13.50
N GLU A 30 21.10 21.75 14.12
CA GLU A 30 21.72 20.54 13.57
C GLU A 30 20.77 19.35 13.76
N LEU A 31 20.34 18.78 12.64
CA LEU A 31 19.48 17.59 12.63
C LEU A 31 20.30 16.30 12.63
N LYS A 32 19.87 15.32 13.41
CA LYS A 32 20.27 13.93 13.27
C LYS A 32 19.51 13.30 12.11
N ALA A 33 20.07 12.22 11.55
CA ALA A 33 19.44 11.51 10.43
C ALA A 33 18.09 10.92 10.83
N VAL A 34 17.10 11.07 9.96
CA VAL A 34 15.76 10.51 10.08
C VAL A 34 15.52 9.55 8.90
N TYR A 35 15.15 8.33 9.23
CA TYR A 35 14.79 7.31 8.26
C TYR A 35 13.31 6.98 8.43
N VAL A 36 12.55 7.07 7.33
CA VAL A 36 11.16 6.62 7.25
C VAL A 36 11.14 5.35 6.43
N ILE A 37 10.81 4.23 7.06
CA ILE A 37 10.75 2.93 6.39
C ILE A 37 9.29 2.53 6.22
N GLY A 38 8.82 2.47 4.98
CA GLY A 38 7.49 2.02 4.59
C GLY A 38 7.53 0.58 4.08
N ILE A 39 6.90 -0.36 4.80
CA ILE A 39 6.70 -1.74 4.34
C ILE A 39 5.30 -1.78 3.72
N LEU A 40 5.24 -1.90 2.38
CA LEU A 40 4.01 -1.73 1.62
C LEU A 40 3.45 -3.09 1.19
N ASN A 41 2.18 -3.34 1.49
CA ASN A 41 1.44 -4.48 0.97
C ASN A 41 0.77 -4.22 -0.40
N PHE A 42 1.16 -3.12 -1.05
CA PHE A 42 0.74 -2.68 -2.38
C PHE A 42 1.95 -2.18 -3.18
N ALA A 43 1.80 -2.04 -4.49
CA ALA A 43 2.79 -1.41 -5.36
C ALA A 43 2.52 0.09 -5.50
N LEU A 44 3.58 0.88 -5.69
CA LEU A 44 3.49 2.31 -6.01
C LEU A 44 3.24 2.46 -7.51
N ASP A 45 2.07 2.97 -7.91
CA ASP A 45 1.63 3.02 -9.30
C ASP A 45 2.49 3.91 -10.20
N ASP A 46 3.10 4.94 -9.62
CA ASP A 46 3.87 5.95 -10.37
C ASP A 46 5.34 5.56 -10.60
N VAL A 47 5.77 4.39 -10.13
CA VAL A 47 7.17 3.99 -10.21
C VAL A 47 7.31 2.83 -11.20
N SER A 48 7.79 3.14 -12.40
CA SER A 48 8.04 2.16 -13.47
C SER A 48 9.21 1.20 -13.19
N SER A 49 9.85 1.31 -12.02
CA SER A 49 10.97 0.45 -11.64
C SER A 49 10.48 -0.97 -11.33
N SER A 50 11.15 -1.96 -11.90
CA SER A 50 10.93 -3.38 -11.61
C SER A 50 11.39 -3.78 -10.20
N GLY A 51 12.11 -2.90 -9.50
CA GLY A 51 12.63 -3.14 -8.16
C GLY A 51 11.54 -3.00 -7.09
N PHE A 52 11.71 -3.73 -6.01
CA PHE A 52 10.80 -3.69 -4.86
C PHE A 52 11.27 -2.74 -3.74
N ARG A 53 12.50 -2.17 -3.85
CA ARG A 53 13.08 -1.23 -2.89
C ARG A 53 13.30 0.13 -3.57
N HIS A 54 12.76 1.16 -2.95
CA HIS A 54 12.95 2.55 -3.35
C HIS A 54 13.61 3.32 -2.23
N GLU A 55 14.64 4.09 -2.55
CA GLU A 55 15.32 5.02 -1.65
C GLU A 55 15.11 6.43 -2.18
N VAL A 56 14.45 7.27 -1.40
CA VAL A 56 14.06 8.63 -1.78
C VAL A 56 14.71 9.62 -0.83
N LYS A 57 15.36 10.64 -1.40
CA LYS A 57 16.05 11.73 -0.69
C LYS A 57 15.65 13.08 -1.29
N LEU A 58 15.88 14.14 -0.53
CA LEU A 58 15.79 15.50 -1.06
C LEU A 58 16.97 15.76 -2.00
N MET A 59 16.66 16.16 -3.24
CA MET A 59 17.68 16.45 -4.24
C MET A 59 17.42 17.80 -4.91
N ASP A 60 18.46 18.43 -5.38
CA ASP A 60 18.37 19.56 -6.29
C ASP A 60 17.97 19.07 -7.68
N THR A 61 16.85 19.56 -8.19
CA THR A 61 16.28 19.11 -9.48
C THR A 61 17.05 19.63 -10.69
N THR A 62 17.95 20.62 -10.49
CA THR A 62 18.76 21.21 -11.56
C THR A 62 20.08 20.46 -11.71
N THR A 63 20.76 20.20 -10.57
CA THR A 63 22.08 19.53 -10.55
C THR A 63 21.97 18.02 -10.44
N HIS A 64 20.80 17.49 -10.02
CA HIS A 64 20.55 16.09 -9.68
C HIS A 64 21.44 15.56 -8.52
N GLU A 65 21.92 16.45 -7.68
CA GLU A 65 22.68 16.11 -6.48
C GLU A 65 21.78 16.03 -5.25
N VAL A 66 22.18 15.18 -4.28
CA VAL A 66 21.47 15.09 -3.01
C VAL A 66 21.69 16.39 -2.23
N PHE A 67 20.64 17.17 -2.06
CA PHE A 67 20.68 18.43 -1.30
C PHE A 67 20.78 18.20 0.21
N PHE A 68 20.08 17.18 0.72
CA PHE A 68 20.06 16.85 2.15
C PHE A 68 20.01 15.34 2.35
N ASP A 69 21.06 14.80 2.96
CA ASP A 69 21.28 13.35 3.11
C ASP A 69 20.73 12.77 4.42
N LYS A 70 20.38 13.63 5.41
CA LYS A 70 19.90 13.19 6.73
C LYS A 70 18.39 12.89 6.78
N LEU A 71 17.64 13.04 5.68
CA LEU A 71 16.26 12.60 5.55
C LEU A 71 16.15 11.60 4.41
N THR A 72 15.85 10.35 4.77
CA THR A 72 15.77 9.26 3.79
C THR A 72 14.46 8.50 3.97
N PHE A 73 13.74 8.30 2.87
CA PHE A 73 12.58 7.42 2.82
C PHE A 73 12.98 6.12 2.12
N VAL A 74 12.66 5.00 2.73
CA VAL A 74 12.86 3.67 2.14
C VAL A 74 11.51 3.01 2.01
N TYR A 75 11.07 2.73 0.78
CA TYR A 75 9.83 2.01 0.53
C TYR A 75 10.13 0.60 0.03
N LEU A 76 9.48 -0.38 0.65
CA LEU A 76 9.63 -1.81 0.37
C LEU A 76 8.29 -2.36 -0.12
N GLU A 77 8.18 -2.60 -1.42
CA GLU A 77 6.96 -3.10 -2.05
C GLU A 77 6.88 -4.63 -1.94
N MET A 78 6.23 -5.13 -0.90
CA MET A 78 6.14 -6.58 -0.63
C MET A 78 5.52 -7.40 -1.77
N PRO A 79 4.54 -6.90 -2.55
CA PRO A 79 4.02 -7.64 -3.70
C PRO A 79 5.08 -7.96 -4.76
N LYS A 80 6.07 -7.08 -4.95
CA LYS A 80 7.17 -7.25 -5.93
C LYS A 80 8.33 -8.12 -5.42
N PHE A 81 8.37 -8.49 -4.14
CA PHE A 81 9.36 -9.42 -3.60
C PHE A 81 8.92 -10.86 -3.83
N HIS A 82 9.63 -11.61 -4.68
CA HIS A 82 9.24 -12.96 -5.10
C HIS A 82 10.26 -14.04 -4.75
N LYS A 83 11.38 -13.69 -4.06
CA LYS A 83 12.41 -14.67 -3.69
C LYS A 83 11.86 -15.79 -2.85
N THR A 84 12.21 -17.02 -3.21
CA THR A 84 11.96 -18.23 -2.44
C THR A 84 13.00 -18.40 -1.33
N GLU A 85 12.80 -19.34 -0.41
CA GLU A 85 13.76 -19.63 0.69
C GLU A 85 15.17 -19.94 0.17
N GLN A 86 15.27 -20.63 -0.96
CA GLN A 86 16.54 -21.02 -1.58
C GLN A 86 17.31 -19.86 -2.23
N GLU A 87 16.64 -18.73 -2.47
CA GLU A 87 17.20 -17.54 -3.12
C GLU A 87 17.57 -16.42 -2.14
N LEU A 88 17.58 -16.73 -0.82
CA LEU A 88 17.85 -15.75 0.24
C LEU A 88 19.35 -15.59 0.48
N ASP A 89 20.03 -14.85 -0.37
CA ASP A 89 21.48 -14.68 -0.33
C ASP A 89 21.93 -13.69 0.75
N THR A 90 21.15 -12.64 0.99
CA THR A 90 21.50 -11.56 1.90
C THR A 90 20.62 -11.55 3.16
N LEU A 91 21.14 -10.96 4.25
CA LEU A 91 20.35 -10.72 5.46
C LEU A 91 19.11 -9.87 5.17
N PHE A 92 19.20 -8.96 4.20
CA PHE A 92 18.05 -8.15 3.76
C PHE A 92 16.99 -9.02 3.08
N ASP A 93 17.37 -9.94 2.18
CA ASP A 93 16.43 -10.88 1.57
C ASP A 93 15.71 -11.72 2.64
N LYS A 94 16.46 -12.20 3.63
CA LYS A 94 15.91 -12.97 4.75
C LYS A 94 14.88 -12.17 5.56
N TRP A 95 15.17 -10.90 5.85
CA TRP A 95 14.20 -10.02 6.50
C TRP A 95 12.95 -9.78 5.65
N MET A 96 13.11 -9.52 4.35
CA MET A 96 11.97 -9.35 3.45
C MET A 96 11.10 -10.60 3.38
N PHE A 97 11.73 -11.77 3.30
CA PHE A 97 11.03 -13.06 3.29
C PHE A 97 10.24 -13.28 4.59
N VAL A 98 10.87 -13.04 5.74
CA VAL A 98 10.22 -13.18 7.05
C VAL A 98 9.04 -12.21 7.18
N LEU A 99 9.23 -10.94 6.89
CA LEU A 99 8.17 -9.93 7.00
C LEU A 99 6.96 -10.26 6.09
N LYS A 100 7.24 -10.82 4.90
CA LYS A 100 6.18 -11.22 3.97
C LYS A 100 5.41 -12.47 4.42
N ASN A 101 6.11 -13.42 5.03
CA ASN A 101 5.58 -14.77 5.25
C ASN A 101 5.34 -15.11 6.73
N LEU A 102 5.72 -14.26 7.69
CA LEU A 102 5.74 -14.56 9.12
C LEU A 102 4.42 -15.20 9.63
N ALA A 103 3.28 -14.68 9.18
CA ALA A 103 1.97 -15.21 9.57
C ALA A 103 1.66 -16.63 9.03
N ARG A 104 2.46 -17.13 8.07
CA ARG A 104 2.29 -18.44 7.41
C ARG A 104 3.39 -19.42 7.76
N LEU A 105 4.46 -18.96 8.40
CA LEU A 105 5.57 -19.79 8.80
C LEU A 105 5.16 -20.60 10.04
N MET A 106 4.79 -21.87 9.84
CA MET A 106 4.45 -22.81 10.93
C MET A 106 5.72 -23.29 11.66
N GLU A 107 6.83 -23.37 10.93
CA GLU A 107 8.14 -23.73 11.43
C GLU A 107 9.19 -22.75 10.92
N ARG A 108 10.33 -22.71 11.62
CA ARG A 108 11.44 -21.84 11.25
C ARG A 108 12.17 -22.41 10.03
N PRO A 109 12.24 -21.65 8.91
CA PRO A 109 13.01 -22.07 7.74
C PRO A 109 14.49 -22.29 8.03
N THR A 110 15.11 -23.26 7.36
CA THR A 110 16.55 -23.57 7.52
C THR A 110 17.44 -22.41 7.10
N ALA A 111 17.00 -21.59 6.18
CA ALA A 111 17.72 -20.38 5.74
C ALA A 111 17.78 -19.26 6.80
N LEU A 112 16.98 -19.35 7.89
CA LEU A 112 16.83 -18.28 8.90
C LEU A 112 17.45 -18.70 10.25
N GLN A 113 18.73 -19.12 10.24
CA GLN A 113 19.41 -19.65 11.43
C GLN A 113 20.14 -18.57 12.25
N GLU A 114 20.23 -17.33 11.77
CA GLU A 114 20.90 -16.25 12.48
C GLU A 114 20.20 -15.92 13.81
N ARG A 115 20.99 -15.57 14.80
CA ARG A 115 20.52 -15.24 16.17
C ARG A 115 19.42 -14.16 16.21
N VAL A 116 19.43 -13.24 15.25
CA VAL A 116 18.42 -12.18 15.15
C VAL A 116 17.03 -12.76 14.86
N PHE A 117 16.94 -13.77 14.01
CA PHE A 117 15.67 -14.45 13.72
C PHE A 117 15.21 -15.35 14.87
N ASN A 118 16.13 -15.94 15.66
CA ASN A 118 15.76 -16.65 16.88
C ASN A 118 14.92 -15.78 17.80
N ARG A 119 15.41 -14.57 18.08
CA ARG A 119 14.68 -13.60 18.91
C ARG A 119 13.35 -13.18 18.33
N LEU A 120 13.28 -13.05 16.99
CA LEU A 120 12.03 -12.72 16.32
C LEU A 120 11.01 -13.87 16.47
N PHE A 121 11.41 -15.11 16.24
CA PHE A 121 10.52 -16.26 16.38
C PHE A 121 10.13 -16.50 17.84
N GLU A 122 11.04 -16.38 18.81
CA GLU A 122 10.74 -16.41 20.23
C GLU A 122 9.71 -15.32 20.61
N ALA A 123 9.88 -14.10 20.12
CA ALA A 123 8.93 -13.02 20.35
C ALA A 123 7.59 -13.28 19.67
N ALA A 124 7.58 -13.87 18.47
CA ALA A 124 6.36 -14.25 17.76
C ALA A 124 5.64 -15.43 18.44
N GLU A 125 6.38 -16.37 19.04
CA GLU A 125 5.83 -17.46 19.86
C GLU A 125 5.27 -16.95 21.20
N ILE A 126 5.95 -16.00 21.85
CA ILE A 126 5.46 -15.30 23.06
C ILE A 126 4.22 -14.46 22.74
N ALA A 127 4.12 -13.95 21.52
CA ALA A 127 2.91 -13.32 20.99
C ALA A 127 1.79 -14.34 20.63
N GLN A 128 1.91 -15.61 21.04
CA GLN A 128 0.74 -16.47 21.22
C GLN A 128 -0.09 -15.87 22.35
N PHE A 129 -0.95 -14.98 21.94
CA PHE A 129 -1.83 -14.18 22.76
C PHE A 129 -2.51 -15.04 23.83
N SER A 130 -2.61 -14.52 25.06
CA SER A 130 -3.60 -15.05 25.98
C SER A 130 -4.95 -15.18 25.26
N LYS A 131 -5.80 -16.11 25.64
CA LYS A 131 -7.11 -16.28 24.96
C LYS A 131 -7.88 -14.95 24.84
N GLU A 132 -7.72 -14.05 25.77
CA GLU A 132 -8.35 -12.72 25.78
C GLU A 132 -7.74 -11.78 24.71
N ASN A 133 -6.41 -11.80 24.56
CA ASN A 133 -5.73 -11.00 23.53
C ASN A 133 -5.96 -11.56 22.13
N LEU A 134 -6.08 -12.88 21.98
CA LEU A 134 -6.44 -13.51 20.72
C LEU A 134 -7.87 -13.09 20.31
N TYR A 135 -8.80 -13.08 21.26
CA TYR A 135 -10.17 -12.64 21.03
C TYR A 135 -10.24 -11.17 20.60
N ALA A 136 -9.53 -10.28 21.30
CA ALA A 136 -9.45 -8.87 20.94
C ALA A 136 -8.81 -8.65 19.56
N TYR A 137 -7.79 -9.45 19.21
CA TYR A 137 -7.16 -9.41 17.88
C TYR A 137 -8.11 -9.89 16.78
N GLU A 138 -8.81 -11.02 17.00
CA GLU A 138 -9.81 -11.53 16.05
C GLU A 138 -10.97 -10.55 15.85
N GLU A 139 -11.42 -9.87 16.91
CA GLU A 139 -12.45 -8.85 16.84
C GLU A 139 -11.98 -7.63 16.04
N SER A 140 -10.73 -7.19 16.24
CA SER A 140 -10.12 -6.12 15.45
C SER A 140 -9.96 -6.49 13.96
N LEU A 141 -9.58 -7.74 13.68
CA LEU A 141 -9.52 -8.28 12.31
C LEU A 141 -10.90 -8.36 11.65
N LYS A 142 -11.93 -8.71 12.42
CA LYS A 142 -13.31 -8.75 11.94
C LYS A 142 -13.76 -7.34 11.52
N VAL A 143 -13.58 -6.35 12.40
CA VAL A 143 -13.89 -4.93 12.09
C VAL A 143 -13.14 -4.47 10.83
N TYR A 144 -11.85 -4.80 10.70
CA TYR A 144 -11.07 -4.45 9.52
C TYR A 144 -11.58 -5.12 8.24
N ARG A 145 -11.95 -6.41 8.33
CA ARG A 145 -12.53 -7.16 7.19
C ARG A 145 -13.89 -6.61 6.78
N ASP A 146 -14.74 -6.32 7.75
CA ASP A 146 -16.07 -5.74 7.52
C ASP A 146 -15.94 -4.36 6.87
N TRP A 147 -15.01 -3.53 7.32
CA TRP A 147 -14.70 -2.23 6.71
C TRP A 147 -14.25 -2.35 5.26
N ASN A 148 -13.32 -3.26 4.98
CA ASN A 148 -12.84 -3.51 3.63
C ASN A 148 -13.96 -4.04 2.72
N ASN A 149 -14.83 -4.91 3.23
CA ASN A 149 -15.97 -5.42 2.47
C ASN A 149 -16.96 -4.29 2.13
N VAL A 150 -17.24 -3.39 3.07
CA VAL A 150 -18.12 -2.22 2.84
C VAL A 150 -17.49 -1.29 1.79
N ILE A 151 -16.21 -0.97 1.91
CA ILE A 151 -15.49 -0.13 0.95
C ILE A 151 -15.48 -0.76 -0.44
N ASN A 152 -15.11 -2.04 -0.54
CA ASN A 152 -15.09 -2.74 -1.82
C ASN A 152 -16.47 -2.80 -2.47
N THR A 153 -17.51 -3.03 -1.66
CA THR A 153 -18.89 -3.01 -2.15
C THR A 153 -19.29 -1.62 -2.66
N ALA A 154 -18.92 -0.56 -1.94
CA ALA A 154 -19.19 0.82 -2.36
C ALA A 154 -18.44 1.18 -3.65
N ILE A 155 -17.18 0.76 -3.78
CA ILE A 155 -16.38 0.95 -5.00
C ILE A 155 -17.04 0.23 -6.18
N GLN A 156 -17.41 -1.05 -6.03
CA GLN A 156 -18.04 -1.83 -7.09
C GLN A 156 -19.38 -1.22 -7.53
N LYS A 157 -20.17 -0.75 -6.58
CA LYS A 157 -21.43 -0.04 -6.90
C LYS A 157 -21.15 1.26 -7.64
N GLY A 158 -20.18 2.06 -7.19
CA GLY A 158 -19.81 3.32 -7.84
C GLY A 158 -19.29 3.12 -9.27
N ILE A 159 -18.51 2.07 -9.52
CA ILE A 159 -18.05 1.69 -10.87
C ILE A 159 -19.25 1.33 -11.74
N ALA A 160 -20.12 0.44 -11.27
CA ALA A 160 -21.30 -0.01 -12.01
C ALA A 160 -22.25 1.16 -12.35
N GLU A 161 -22.49 2.07 -11.39
CA GLU A 161 -23.28 3.28 -11.61
C GLU A 161 -22.61 4.22 -12.63
N GLY A 162 -21.30 4.39 -12.55
CA GLY A 162 -20.53 5.19 -13.49
C GLY A 162 -20.57 4.64 -14.91
N GLU A 163 -20.43 3.33 -15.08
CA GLU A 163 -20.52 2.64 -16.37
C GLU A 163 -21.94 2.77 -16.96
N TRP A 164 -22.96 2.60 -16.14
CA TRP A 164 -24.34 2.74 -16.55
C TRP A 164 -24.69 4.20 -16.96
N MET A 165 -24.26 5.20 -16.18
CA MET A 165 -24.41 6.61 -16.55
C MET A 165 -23.74 6.93 -17.87
N LYS A 166 -22.53 6.42 -18.09
CA LYS A 166 -21.78 6.59 -19.32
C LYS A 166 -22.50 5.95 -20.51
N ALA A 167 -22.98 4.71 -20.32
CA ALA A 167 -23.76 4.02 -21.34
C ALA A 167 -25.03 4.80 -21.73
N LYS A 168 -25.76 5.34 -20.74
CA LYS A 168 -26.92 6.20 -20.98
C LYS A 168 -26.58 7.48 -21.76
N ALA A 169 -25.51 8.17 -21.40
CA ALA A 169 -25.05 9.37 -22.09
C ALA A 169 -24.73 9.08 -23.58
N ILE A 170 -24.01 7.96 -23.83
CA ILE A 170 -23.70 7.50 -25.19
C ILE A 170 -24.98 7.16 -25.95
N ALA A 171 -25.90 6.40 -25.32
CA ALA A 171 -27.17 6.04 -25.95
C ALA A 171 -28.01 7.26 -26.33
N GLY A 172 -28.09 8.27 -25.47
CA GLY A 172 -28.78 9.54 -25.76
C GLY A 172 -28.17 10.27 -26.96
N ASN A 173 -26.84 10.34 -27.03
CA ASN A 173 -26.16 10.94 -28.17
C ASN A 173 -26.41 10.21 -29.49
N LEU A 174 -26.37 8.86 -29.47
CA LEU A 174 -26.64 8.02 -30.66
C LEU A 174 -28.09 8.12 -31.10
N LYS A 175 -29.04 8.17 -30.15
CA LYS A 175 -30.47 8.39 -30.43
C LYS A 175 -30.72 9.71 -31.14
N ASN A 176 -30.10 10.80 -30.64
CA ASN A 176 -30.17 12.13 -31.27
C ASN A 176 -29.49 12.17 -32.65
N ALA A 177 -28.49 11.35 -32.90
CA ALA A 177 -27.82 11.19 -34.17
C ALA A 177 -28.60 10.32 -35.20
N GLY A 178 -29.73 9.72 -34.79
CA GLY A 178 -30.64 8.96 -35.65
C GLY A 178 -30.31 7.47 -35.82
N PHE A 179 -29.49 6.90 -34.94
CA PHE A 179 -29.22 5.45 -34.91
C PHE A 179 -30.47 4.68 -34.44
N SER A 180 -30.65 3.47 -34.92
CA SER A 180 -31.72 2.59 -34.49
C SER A 180 -31.54 2.08 -33.06
N ILE A 181 -32.63 1.80 -32.32
CA ILE A 181 -32.59 1.29 -30.95
C ILE A 181 -31.77 0.00 -30.87
N ALA A 182 -31.90 -0.90 -31.83
CA ALA A 182 -31.14 -2.15 -31.90
C ALA A 182 -29.61 -1.94 -32.01
N GLU A 183 -29.18 -0.95 -32.79
CA GLU A 183 -27.77 -0.59 -32.92
C GLU A 183 -27.25 0.03 -31.62
N ILE A 184 -28.02 0.92 -31.00
CA ILE A 184 -27.68 1.56 -29.72
C ILE A 184 -27.56 0.49 -28.61
N ALA A 185 -28.50 -0.45 -28.51
CA ALA A 185 -28.45 -1.56 -27.54
C ALA A 185 -27.19 -2.41 -27.69
N LYS A 186 -26.80 -2.70 -28.95
CA LYS A 186 -25.61 -3.49 -29.24
C LYS A 186 -24.30 -2.80 -28.82
N VAL A 187 -24.25 -1.47 -28.94
CA VAL A 187 -23.03 -0.69 -28.61
C VAL A 187 -22.95 -0.37 -27.12
N THR A 188 -24.08 -0.09 -26.48
CA THR A 188 -24.11 0.41 -25.09
C THR A 188 -24.36 -0.70 -24.05
N GLY A 189 -24.90 -1.85 -24.48
CA GLY A 189 -25.33 -2.92 -23.59
C GLY A 189 -26.61 -2.62 -22.81
N LEU A 190 -27.26 -1.47 -23.07
CA LEU A 190 -28.54 -1.11 -22.46
C LEU A 190 -29.69 -1.87 -23.12
N SER A 191 -30.72 -2.15 -22.35
CA SER A 191 -31.96 -2.73 -22.87
C SER A 191 -32.73 -1.72 -23.74
N GLU A 192 -33.56 -2.23 -24.66
CA GLU A 192 -34.39 -1.38 -25.52
C GLU A 192 -35.34 -0.48 -24.72
N ASP A 193 -35.84 -0.96 -23.58
CA ASP A 193 -36.70 -0.18 -22.68
C ASP A 193 -35.94 0.98 -22.03
N GLU A 194 -34.70 0.75 -21.60
CA GLU A 194 -33.84 1.80 -21.06
C GLU A 194 -33.53 2.88 -22.13
N ILE A 195 -33.27 2.46 -23.37
CA ILE A 195 -33.00 3.38 -24.48
C ILE A 195 -34.26 4.15 -24.86
N ASN A 196 -35.42 3.52 -24.83
CA ASN A 196 -36.69 4.18 -25.12
C ASN A 196 -37.05 5.25 -24.07
N SER A 197 -36.64 5.05 -22.81
CA SER A 197 -36.85 5.98 -21.70
C SER A 197 -35.92 7.18 -21.67
N LEU A 198 -34.91 7.24 -22.56
CA LEU A 198 -34.02 8.36 -22.78
C LEU A 198 -34.65 9.36 -23.76
#